data_55e799f5295942bac64cfd02bb9aea69
#
_entry.id   55e799f5295942bac64cfd02bb9aea69
#
_cell.length_a   1.000
_cell.length_b   1.000
_cell.length_c   1.000
_cell.angle_alpha   90.00
_cell.angle_beta   90.00
_cell.angle_gamma   90.00
#
_symmetry.space_group_name_H-M   'P 1'
#
loop_
_entity.id
_entity.type
_entity.pdbx_description
1 polymer ?
#
loop_
_entity_poly.entity_id
_entity_poly.type
_entity_poly.pdbx_seq_one_letter_code
_entity_poly.pdbx_strand_id
1 'polypeptide(L)'
;INGRRMDAEATGSSRRQSYKFAPTSRMSNTYIDNGESTFEEIIADTKYGLFAKKLGGGSVNPGNGDFNFSVMEGYMIRDGKIAEPVRGASLVGNGGNILYKIDMVANNLESARVMCWSVSGSIPADVGQPTLRVTEITVGGKRGA
;
A
#
# COMPACT_ATOMS: atom_id res chain seq x y z
N ILE A 1 -16.13 -13.94 5.67
CA ILE A 1 -16.41 -15.04 4.71
C ILE A 1 -15.12 -15.85 4.46
N ASN A 2 -14.01 -15.20 4.15
CA ASN A 2 -12.75 -15.91 3.89
C ASN A 2 -12.23 -16.66 5.12
N GLY A 3 -12.32 -16.10 6.32
CA GLY A 3 -11.93 -16.79 7.54
C GLY A 3 -12.67 -18.13 7.71
N ARG A 4 -13.97 -18.17 7.47
CA ARG A 4 -14.75 -19.42 7.50
C ARG A 4 -14.33 -20.42 6.41
N ARG A 5 -13.97 -19.94 5.22
CA ARG A 5 -13.52 -20.81 4.12
C ARG A 5 -12.15 -21.42 4.38
N MET A 6 -11.33 -20.71 5.15
CA MET A 6 -9.95 -21.10 5.49
C MET A 6 -9.83 -21.72 6.88
N ASP A 7 -10.95 -21.95 7.54
CA ASP A 7 -11.02 -22.42 8.93
C ASP A 7 -10.18 -21.56 9.90
N ALA A 8 -10.16 -20.26 9.63
CA ALA A 8 -9.41 -19.28 10.39
C ALA A 8 -10.30 -18.56 11.42
N GLU A 9 -9.71 -18.13 12.51
CA GLU A 9 -10.40 -17.39 13.55
C GLU A 9 -10.94 -16.05 13.05
N ALA A 10 -12.10 -15.63 13.55
CA ALA A 10 -12.72 -14.38 13.16
C ALA A 10 -11.98 -13.18 13.79
N THR A 11 -11.54 -12.23 12.97
CA THR A 11 -10.73 -11.07 13.39
C THR A 11 -11.56 -9.91 13.97
N GLY A 12 -12.89 -9.98 13.96
CA GLY A 12 -13.75 -8.91 14.47
C GLY A 12 -13.72 -7.61 13.63
N SER A 13 -13.33 -7.67 12.36
CA SER A 13 -13.17 -6.50 11.48
C SER A 13 -14.48 -5.83 11.05
N SER A 14 -15.62 -6.16 11.66
CA SER A 14 -16.90 -5.50 11.38
C SER A 14 -17.03 -4.22 12.19
N ARG A 15 -17.48 -3.15 11.55
CA ARG A 15 -17.63 -1.84 12.18
C ARG A 15 -18.74 -1.01 11.56
N ARG A 16 -19.21 0.02 12.31
CA ARG A 16 -20.18 1.02 11.86
C ARG A 16 -19.92 2.37 12.52
N GLN A 17 -20.30 3.44 11.88
CA GLN A 17 -20.13 4.81 12.38
C GLN A 17 -21.00 5.07 13.63
N SER A 18 -22.23 4.59 13.62
CA SER A 18 -23.18 4.72 14.74
C SER A 18 -24.28 3.66 14.63
N TYR A 19 -25.19 3.67 15.59
CA TYR A 19 -26.36 2.77 15.59
C TYR A 19 -27.28 2.92 14.37
N LYS A 20 -27.19 4.05 13.65
CA LYS A 20 -27.98 4.33 12.43
C LYS A 20 -27.47 3.57 11.19
N PHE A 21 -26.29 2.97 11.26
CA PHE A 21 -25.70 2.24 10.16
C PHE A 21 -25.63 0.74 10.44
N ALA A 22 -25.88 -0.06 9.43
CA ALA A 22 -25.64 -1.49 9.52
C ALA A 22 -24.14 -1.79 9.60
N PRO A 23 -23.67 -2.67 10.50
CA PRO A 23 -22.28 -3.05 10.55
C PRO A 23 -21.87 -3.83 9.30
N THR A 24 -20.69 -3.53 8.77
CA THR A 24 -20.09 -4.26 7.65
C THR A 24 -18.64 -4.58 7.92
N SER A 25 -18.13 -5.63 7.30
CA SER A 25 -16.72 -5.95 7.32
C SER A 25 -15.94 -4.91 6.52
N ARG A 26 -15.10 -4.15 7.18
CA ARG A 26 -14.30 -3.05 6.59
C ARG A 26 -12.98 -2.89 7.35
N MET A 27 -12.07 -2.15 6.71
CA MET A 27 -10.79 -1.78 7.28
C MET A 27 -10.95 -1.09 8.65
N SER A 28 -10.12 -1.48 9.59
CA SER A 28 -9.88 -0.79 10.86
C SER A 28 -8.43 -0.29 10.86
N ASN A 29 -7.56 -0.85 11.70
CA ASN A 29 -6.13 -0.60 11.65
C ASN A 29 -5.49 -1.71 10.84
N THR A 30 -4.99 -1.36 9.66
CA THR A 30 -4.42 -2.33 8.70
C THR A 30 -3.01 -1.89 8.34
N TYR A 31 -2.04 -2.76 8.59
CA TYR A 31 -0.64 -2.44 8.34
C TYR A 31 0.14 -3.68 7.89
N ILE A 32 1.25 -3.44 7.23
CA ILE A 32 2.32 -4.41 7.03
C ILE A 32 3.30 -4.22 8.17
N ASP A 33 3.62 -5.28 8.89
CA ASP A 33 4.53 -5.23 10.04
C ASP A 33 5.98 -5.02 9.60
N ASN A 34 6.84 -4.64 10.57
CA ASN A 34 8.26 -4.47 10.31
C ASN A 34 8.91 -5.77 9.81
N GLY A 35 9.77 -5.61 8.81
CA GLY A 35 10.73 -6.63 8.42
C GLY A 35 12.09 -6.44 9.10
N GLU A 36 13.10 -7.11 8.55
CA GLU A 36 14.44 -7.13 9.13
C GLU A 36 15.39 -6.12 8.44
N SER A 37 15.08 -5.68 7.23
CA SER A 37 15.92 -4.76 6.46
C SER A 37 15.86 -3.33 6.99
N THR A 38 16.86 -2.54 6.66
CA THR A 38 16.82 -1.08 6.79
C THR A 38 16.41 -0.44 5.46
N PHE A 39 15.99 0.82 5.50
CA PHE A 39 15.72 1.60 4.29
C PHE A 39 16.95 1.68 3.38
N GLU A 40 18.10 1.93 3.98
CA GLU A 40 19.39 2.06 3.29
C GLU A 40 19.80 0.78 2.58
N GLU A 41 19.59 -0.38 3.20
CA GLU A 41 19.84 -1.68 2.59
C GLU A 41 18.95 -1.93 1.38
N ILE A 42 17.67 -1.61 1.46
CA ILE A 42 16.73 -1.74 0.33
C ILE A 42 17.16 -0.87 -0.85
N ILE A 43 17.55 0.38 -0.58
CA ILE A 43 18.04 1.28 -1.65
C ILE A 43 19.35 0.76 -2.23
N ALA A 44 20.30 0.36 -1.40
CA ALA A 44 21.62 -0.11 -1.83
C ALA A 44 21.54 -1.38 -2.69
N ASP A 45 20.63 -2.29 -2.37
CA ASP A 45 20.40 -3.54 -3.12
C ASP A 45 19.56 -3.34 -4.40
N THR A 46 18.99 -2.15 -4.61
CA THR A 46 18.16 -1.87 -5.78
C THR A 46 18.98 -1.25 -6.91
N LYS A 47 19.27 -2.05 -7.95
CA LYS A 47 20.08 -1.57 -9.10
C LYS A 47 19.34 -0.52 -9.94
N TYR A 48 18.05 -0.73 -10.18
CA TYR A 48 17.20 0.17 -10.96
C TYR A 48 15.76 0.07 -10.46
N GLY A 49 15.13 1.21 -10.16
CA GLY A 49 13.76 1.23 -9.66
C GLY A 49 13.18 2.62 -9.48
N LEU A 50 11.94 2.65 -9.01
CA LEU A 50 11.26 3.88 -8.61
C LEU A 50 11.06 3.85 -7.09
N PHE A 51 11.62 4.82 -6.39
CA PHE A 51 11.28 5.09 -5.00
C PHE A 51 10.06 6.00 -4.94
N ALA A 52 8.89 5.43 -4.67
CA ALA A 52 7.64 6.15 -4.44
C ALA A 52 7.58 6.59 -2.98
N LYS A 53 8.16 7.74 -2.66
CA LYS A 53 8.27 8.24 -1.27
C LYS A 53 6.91 8.66 -0.71
N LYS A 54 6.04 9.24 -1.55
CA LYS A 54 4.71 9.68 -1.16
C LYS A 54 3.70 9.35 -2.25
N LEU A 55 2.68 8.61 -1.87
CA LEU A 55 1.54 8.34 -2.74
C LEU A 55 0.46 9.41 -2.57
N GLY A 56 -0.26 9.67 -3.66
CA GLY A 56 -1.39 10.58 -3.71
C GLY A 56 -2.72 9.85 -3.78
N GLY A 57 -3.70 10.54 -4.40
CA GLY A 57 -5.01 9.95 -4.63
C GLY A 57 -4.96 8.75 -5.57
N GLY A 58 -5.90 7.85 -5.37
CA GLY A 58 -6.04 6.67 -6.20
C GLY A 58 -7.36 5.95 -5.96
N SER A 59 -7.49 4.79 -6.54
CA SER A 59 -8.66 3.93 -6.41
C SER A 59 -8.28 2.47 -6.26
N VAL A 60 -9.14 1.74 -5.58
CA VAL A 60 -9.07 0.29 -5.45
C VAL A 60 -10.42 -0.29 -5.83
N ASN A 61 -10.41 -1.33 -6.64
CA ASN A 61 -11.60 -2.14 -6.89
C ASN A 61 -11.61 -3.31 -5.87
N PRO A 62 -12.46 -3.28 -4.84
CA PRO A 62 -12.48 -4.34 -3.84
C PRO A 62 -13.00 -5.68 -4.36
N GLY A 63 -13.62 -5.71 -5.54
CA GLY A 63 -14.14 -6.95 -6.14
C GLY A 63 -13.03 -7.83 -6.74
N ASN A 64 -12.02 -7.24 -7.34
CA ASN A 64 -10.93 -7.95 -7.99
C ASN A 64 -9.54 -7.60 -7.44
N GLY A 65 -9.43 -6.55 -6.62
CA GLY A 65 -8.17 -6.12 -6.01
C GLY A 65 -7.32 -5.20 -6.88
N ASP A 66 -7.79 -4.77 -8.04
CA ASP A 66 -7.04 -3.84 -8.89
C ASP A 66 -6.95 -2.47 -8.26
N PHE A 67 -5.80 -1.83 -8.41
CA PHE A 67 -5.55 -0.50 -7.88
C PHE A 67 -4.78 0.39 -8.85
N ASN A 68 -4.95 1.70 -8.66
CA ASN A 68 -4.18 2.74 -9.32
C ASN A 68 -3.97 3.89 -8.33
N PHE A 69 -2.71 4.24 -8.05
CA PHE A 69 -2.33 5.35 -7.16
C PHE A 69 -1.33 6.27 -7.84
N SER A 70 -1.55 7.58 -7.73
CA SER A 70 -0.58 8.57 -8.19
C SER A 70 0.64 8.63 -7.25
N VAL A 71 1.81 8.90 -7.80
CA VAL A 71 3.02 9.19 -7.03
C VAL A 71 3.16 10.70 -6.93
N MET A 72 3.03 11.23 -5.71
CA MET A 72 3.18 12.67 -5.45
C MET A 72 4.64 13.08 -5.31
N GLU A 73 5.44 12.24 -4.68
CA GLU A 73 6.88 12.42 -4.52
C GLU A 73 7.57 11.09 -4.81
N GLY A 74 8.43 11.10 -5.80
CA GLY A 74 9.17 9.90 -6.20
C GLY A 74 10.49 10.23 -6.84
N TYR A 75 11.40 9.28 -6.80
CA TYR A 75 12.76 9.39 -7.30
C TYR A 75 13.16 8.11 -8.04
N MET A 76 13.99 8.24 -9.04
CA MET A 76 14.64 7.05 -9.60
C MET A 76 15.67 6.51 -8.63
N ILE A 77 15.83 5.20 -8.61
CA ILE A 77 16.96 4.54 -8.00
C ILE A 77 17.86 4.05 -9.12
N ARG A 78 19.16 4.38 -9.03
CA ARG A 78 20.18 3.93 -9.96
C ARG A 78 21.41 3.46 -9.20
N ASP A 79 21.80 2.21 -9.45
CA ASP A 79 22.98 1.57 -8.86
C ASP A 79 23.09 1.78 -7.34
N GLY A 80 21.96 1.49 -6.63
CA GLY A 80 21.89 1.57 -5.18
C GLY A 80 21.82 3.00 -4.61
N LYS A 81 21.46 4.00 -5.41
CA LYS A 81 21.38 5.40 -4.98
C LYS A 81 20.12 6.06 -5.46
N ILE A 82 19.57 6.93 -4.62
CA ILE A 82 18.46 7.82 -5.00
C ILE A 82 19.02 8.86 -5.98
N ALA A 83 18.37 8.97 -7.14
CA ALA A 83 18.78 9.82 -8.25
C ALA A 83 17.74 10.91 -8.55
N GLU A 84 17.43 11.14 -9.82
CA GLU A 84 16.56 12.22 -10.27
C GLU A 84 15.11 12.06 -9.79
N PRO A 85 14.41 13.18 -9.50
CA PRO A 85 12.99 13.15 -9.17
C PRO A 85 12.12 12.75 -10.37
N VAL A 86 11.02 12.07 -10.09
CA VAL A 86 10.04 11.62 -11.08
C VAL A 86 8.75 12.41 -10.94
N ARG A 87 8.19 12.87 -12.05
CA ARG A 87 6.92 13.59 -12.09
C ARG A 87 5.87 12.82 -12.87
N GLY A 88 4.64 12.82 -12.35
CA GLY A 88 3.48 12.29 -13.06
C GLY A 88 3.45 10.76 -13.18
N ALA A 89 4.16 10.07 -12.31
CA ALA A 89 4.08 8.61 -12.23
C ALA A 89 2.81 8.14 -11.51
N SER A 90 2.33 6.97 -11.87
CA SER A 90 1.28 6.24 -11.16
C SER A 90 1.66 4.77 -11.04
N LEU A 91 1.30 4.16 -9.92
CA LEU A 91 1.45 2.74 -9.66
C LEU A 91 0.14 2.04 -10.00
N VAL A 92 0.21 1.03 -10.85
CA VAL A 92 -0.95 0.23 -11.27
C VAL A 92 -0.65 -1.24 -10.97
N GLY A 93 -1.59 -1.90 -10.32
CA GLY A 93 -1.39 -3.30 -9.97
C GLY A 93 -2.63 -3.96 -9.42
N ASN A 94 -2.44 -5.18 -8.96
CA ASN A 94 -3.45 -5.97 -8.27
C ASN A 94 -2.92 -6.34 -6.88
N GLY A 95 -3.67 -6.04 -5.83
CA GLY A 95 -3.24 -6.20 -4.43
C GLY A 95 -2.80 -7.63 -4.10
N GLY A 96 -3.55 -8.64 -4.54
CA GLY A 96 -3.17 -10.03 -4.32
C GLY A 96 -1.84 -10.39 -4.98
N ASN A 97 -1.61 -9.93 -6.20
CA ASN A 97 -0.39 -10.23 -6.94
C ASN A 97 0.84 -9.49 -6.39
N ILE A 98 0.65 -8.23 -5.96
CA ILE A 98 1.75 -7.41 -5.43
C ILE A 98 2.32 -8.01 -4.14
N LEU A 99 1.49 -8.55 -3.26
CA LEU A 99 1.96 -9.16 -2.01
C LEU A 99 2.97 -10.30 -2.25
N TYR A 100 2.82 -11.07 -3.31
CA TYR A 100 3.78 -12.12 -3.69
C TYR A 100 5.07 -11.60 -4.32
N LYS A 101 5.10 -10.32 -4.69
CA LYS A 101 6.27 -9.66 -5.30
C LYS A 101 7.06 -8.81 -4.31
N ILE A 102 6.66 -8.79 -3.05
CA ILE A 102 7.41 -8.13 -1.98
C ILE A 102 8.57 -9.08 -1.60
N ASP A 103 9.80 -8.60 -1.73
CA ASP A 103 11.00 -9.39 -1.42
C ASP A 103 11.86 -8.78 -0.29
N MET A 104 11.68 -7.50 0.01
CA MET A 104 12.33 -6.84 1.16
C MET A 104 11.33 -5.95 1.89
N VAL A 105 11.38 -5.97 3.22
CA VAL A 105 10.57 -5.15 4.10
C VAL A 105 11.48 -4.54 5.17
N ALA A 106 11.41 -3.22 5.31
CA ALA A 106 12.22 -2.48 6.28
C ALA A 106 11.61 -2.52 7.69
N ASN A 107 12.36 -1.99 8.64
CA ASN A 107 12.00 -1.90 10.07
C ASN A 107 11.51 -0.51 10.49
N ASN A 108 11.08 0.31 9.52
CA ASN A 108 10.67 1.70 9.73
C ASN A 108 9.15 1.89 9.54
N LEU A 109 8.35 1.03 10.16
CA LEU A 109 6.89 1.13 10.12
C LEU A 109 6.44 2.52 10.58
N GLU A 110 5.69 3.18 9.71
CA GLU A 110 4.96 4.40 10.02
C GLU A 110 3.48 4.21 9.72
N SER A 111 2.63 4.88 10.50
CA SER A 111 1.19 4.85 10.30
C SER A 111 0.61 6.21 9.95
N ALA A 112 -0.50 6.20 9.23
CA ALA A 112 -1.22 7.40 8.84
C ALA A 112 -2.72 7.25 9.12
N ARG A 113 -3.30 8.29 9.72
CA ARG A 113 -4.74 8.35 9.97
C ARG A 113 -5.49 8.64 8.68
N VAL A 114 -6.50 7.83 8.40
CA VAL A 114 -7.36 7.96 7.23
C VAL A 114 -8.83 7.87 7.62
N MET A 115 -9.70 8.37 6.74
CA MET A 115 -11.15 8.18 6.88
C MET A 115 -11.61 7.09 5.91
N CYS A 116 -12.12 5.99 6.43
CA CYS A 116 -12.61 4.88 5.62
C CYS A 116 -14.14 4.95 5.45
N TRP A 117 -14.59 5.17 4.23
CA TRP A 117 -15.99 5.28 3.85
C TRP A 117 -16.59 3.96 3.39
N SER A 118 -17.83 3.71 3.77
CA SER A 118 -18.61 2.57 3.27
C SER A 118 -20.10 2.77 3.55
N VAL A 119 -20.93 1.77 3.23
CA VAL A 119 -22.35 1.70 3.63
C VAL A 119 -22.53 1.69 5.15
N SER A 120 -21.50 1.36 5.92
CA SER A 120 -21.49 1.43 7.39
C SER A 120 -21.09 2.82 7.94
N GLY A 121 -21.02 3.83 7.09
CA GLY A 121 -20.65 5.20 7.43
C GLY A 121 -19.14 5.45 7.30
N SER A 122 -18.71 6.63 7.75
CA SER A 122 -17.33 7.10 7.75
C SER A 122 -16.70 6.91 9.11
N ILE A 123 -15.57 6.21 9.17
CA ILE A 123 -14.89 5.87 10.42
C ILE A 123 -13.40 6.18 10.29
N PRO A 124 -12.79 6.80 11.31
CA PRO A 124 -11.34 6.89 11.41
C PRO A 124 -10.72 5.49 11.39
N ALA A 125 -9.70 5.31 10.60
CA ALA A 125 -8.90 4.10 10.53
C ALA A 125 -7.43 4.49 10.50
N ASP A 126 -6.56 3.56 10.84
CA ASP A 126 -5.13 3.71 10.71
C ASP A 126 -4.60 2.76 9.65
N VAL A 127 -3.68 3.23 8.84
CA VAL A 127 -2.99 2.41 7.84
C VAL A 127 -1.50 2.61 8.01
N GLY A 128 -0.74 1.55 7.94
CA GLY A 128 0.69 1.61 8.14
C GLY A 128 1.44 0.66 7.25
N GLN A 129 2.65 1.05 6.90
CA GLN A 129 3.62 0.17 6.29
C GLN A 129 5.04 0.70 6.51
N PRO A 130 6.02 -0.18 6.63
CA PRO A 130 7.42 0.19 6.50
C PRO A 130 7.77 0.41 5.02
N THR A 131 8.96 0.88 4.74
CA THR A 131 9.50 0.83 3.38
C THR A 131 9.56 -0.63 2.93
N LEU A 132 9.05 -0.89 1.75
CA LEU A 132 9.07 -2.24 1.16
C LEU A 132 9.50 -2.18 -0.31
N ARG A 133 10.11 -3.26 -0.78
CA ARG A 133 10.45 -3.41 -2.18
C ARG A 133 9.50 -4.40 -2.85
N VAL A 134 8.96 -3.95 -3.97
CA VAL A 134 8.20 -4.78 -4.89
C VAL A 134 9.08 -5.03 -6.10
N THR A 135 9.37 -6.28 -6.42
CA THR A 135 10.30 -6.65 -7.50
C THR A 135 9.83 -6.20 -8.88
N GLU A 136 8.50 -6.11 -9.05
CA GLU A 136 7.90 -5.70 -10.32
C GLU A 136 6.51 -5.10 -10.10
N ILE A 137 6.30 -3.90 -10.62
CA ILE A 137 5.00 -3.21 -10.64
C ILE A 137 4.88 -2.37 -11.92
N THR A 138 3.67 -2.27 -12.45
CA THR A 138 3.41 -1.39 -13.59
C THR A 138 3.45 0.07 -13.15
N VAL A 139 4.32 0.85 -13.77
CA VAL A 139 4.42 2.30 -13.58
C VAL A 139 3.85 2.99 -14.81
N GLY A 140 2.70 3.65 -14.64
CA GLY A 140 2.11 4.55 -15.64
C GLY A 140 2.74 5.94 -15.55
N GLY A 141 2.64 6.71 -16.63
CA GLY A 141 3.11 8.10 -16.68
C GLY A 141 3.46 8.54 -18.09
N LYS A 142 3.72 9.84 -18.25
CA LYS A 142 4.27 10.37 -19.51
C LYS A 142 5.79 10.29 -19.46
N ARG A 143 6.41 9.77 -20.52
CA ARG A 143 7.85 9.98 -20.72
C ARG A 143 8.09 11.48 -20.78
N GLY A 144 8.97 11.99 -19.94
CA GLY A 144 9.45 13.36 -20.03
C GLY A 144 10.06 13.61 -21.41
N ALA A 145 9.76 14.77 -21.98
CA ALA A 145 10.44 15.28 -23.15
C ALA A 145 11.85 15.72 -22.75
#